data_40c386a5dc8a3a13700e7ef6eea564be
#
_entry.id   40c386a5dc8a3a13700e7ef6eea564be
#
_cell.length_a   1.000
_cell.length_b   1.000
_cell.length_c   1.000
_cell.angle_alpha   90.00
_cell.angle_beta   90.00
_cell.angle_gamma   90.00
#
_symmetry.space_group_name_H-M   'P 1'
#
loop_
_entity.id
_entity.type
_entity.pdbx_description
1 polymer ?
#
loop_
_entity_poly.entity_id
_entity_poly.type
_entity_poly.pdbx_seq_one_letter_code
_entity_poly.pdbx_strand_id
1 'polypeptide(L)'
;MLTVHLVRQIRAGALATLGVAALALAAACGSSNDTTGVITPTDVPATFNQVQRLGNPLVSEVLLLKRDHGFHGSSNPSDDVANFTVPVKGFIAQFRPAATGLQTALAGTLLPDMLQVQTDQPQTTAGYLSYVLSGTGKGYGGRKLADDVVDISLTAIFSDLLDPTQAVCKPFTLPLCTDNVPSHGGFSTTFPYLAPAK
;
A
#
# COMPACT_ATOMS: atom_id res chain seq x y z
N MET A 1 1.38 54.84 -38.39
CA MET A 1 2.51 54.65 -37.43
C MET A 1 2.06 54.67 -35.96
N LEU A 2 0.93 55.24 -35.58
CA LEU A 2 0.47 55.33 -34.19
C LEU A 2 -0.04 54.02 -33.60
N THR A 3 -0.65 53.14 -34.40
CA THR A 3 -1.27 51.88 -33.98
C THR A 3 -0.27 50.79 -33.51
N VAL A 4 0.92 50.78 -34.07
CA VAL A 4 1.95 49.77 -33.74
C VAL A 4 2.62 50.04 -32.40
N HIS A 5 2.76 51.30 -32.01
CA HIS A 5 3.34 51.68 -30.71
C HIS A 5 2.39 51.38 -29.54
N LEU A 6 1.10 51.53 -29.73
CA LEU A 6 0.09 51.30 -28.67
C LEU A 6 0.00 49.80 -28.33
N VAL A 7 0.01 48.91 -29.32
CA VAL A 7 -0.04 47.49 -29.11
C VAL A 7 1.24 46.94 -28.42
N ARG A 8 2.37 47.56 -28.67
CA ARG A 8 3.64 47.18 -28.05
C ARG A 8 3.72 47.58 -26.57
N GLN A 9 3.13 48.69 -26.21
CA GLN A 9 3.07 49.18 -24.80
C GLN A 9 2.12 48.30 -23.96
N ILE A 10 0.99 47.86 -24.51
CA ILE A 10 0.03 47.02 -23.80
C ILE A 10 0.62 45.61 -23.55
N ARG A 11 1.41 45.08 -24.50
CA ARG A 11 2.08 43.77 -24.31
C ARG A 11 3.18 43.79 -23.26
N ALA A 12 3.92 44.89 -23.16
CA ALA A 12 4.98 45.03 -22.15
C ALA A 12 4.39 45.16 -20.72
N GLY A 13 3.27 45.90 -20.57
CA GLY A 13 2.57 46.02 -19.28
C GLY A 13 1.94 44.73 -18.79
N ALA A 14 1.34 43.95 -19.68
CA ALA A 14 0.69 42.68 -19.33
C ALA A 14 1.67 41.58 -18.88
N LEU A 15 2.87 41.56 -19.48
CA LEU A 15 3.92 40.60 -19.09
C LEU A 15 4.56 40.97 -17.75
N ALA A 16 4.70 42.24 -17.43
CA ALA A 16 5.24 42.67 -16.14
C ALA A 16 4.28 42.40 -14.96
N THR A 17 2.98 42.55 -15.16
CA THR A 17 1.98 42.26 -14.13
C THR A 17 1.82 40.75 -13.87
N LEU A 18 1.91 39.91 -14.88
CA LEU A 18 1.90 38.46 -14.72
C LEU A 18 3.16 37.93 -13.98
N GLY A 19 4.32 38.54 -14.22
CA GLY A 19 5.56 38.17 -13.54
C GLY A 19 5.53 38.47 -12.03
N VAL A 20 4.97 39.64 -11.64
CA VAL A 20 4.84 40.03 -10.22
C VAL A 20 3.80 39.18 -9.50
N ALA A 21 2.69 38.80 -10.15
CA ALA A 21 1.69 37.93 -9.57
C ALA A 21 2.23 36.48 -9.35
N ALA A 22 3.05 35.95 -10.25
CA ALA A 22 3.67 34.67 -10.11
C ALA A 22 4.71 34.62 -8.98
N LEU A 23 5.47 35.68 -8.76
CA LEU A 23 6.40 35.77 -7.63
C LEU A 23 5.68 35.92 -6.27
N ALA A 24 4.53 36.59 -6.23
CA ALA A 24 3.76 36.74 -4.99
C ALA A 24 3.12 35.41 -4.53
N LEU A 25 2.73 34.54 -5.47
CA LEU A 25 2.22 33.21 -5.17
C LEU A 25 3.33 32.23 -4.68
N ALA A 26 4.56 32.40 -5.14
CA ALA A 26 5.68 31.59 -4.65
C ALA A 26 6.12 31.98 -3.23
N ALA A 27 5.91 33.20 -2.80
CA ALA A 27 6.23 33.68 -1.45
C ALA A 27 5.19 33.26 -0.39
N ALA A 28 3.98 32.86 -0.79
CA ALA A 28 2.91 32.47 0.13
C ALA A 28 3.03 31.05 0.66
N CYS A 29 3.93 30.23 0.12
CA CYS A 29 4.17 28.84 0.58
C CYS A 29 5.32 28.71 1.60
N GLY A 30 5.81 29.78 2.16
CA GLY A 30 7.05 29.76 2.93
C GLY A 30 7.06 30.48 4.27
N SER A 31 5.96 30.48 5.05
CA SER A 31 6.09 30.88 6.47
C SER A 31 4.97 30.31 7.33
N SER A 32 5.13 29.07 7.74
CA SER A 32 4.58 28.63 9.01
C SER A 32 5.62 28.94 10.09
N ASN A 33 5.43 30.05 10.82
CA ASN A 33 6.10 30.27 12.10
C ASN A 33 5.50 29.27 13.11
N ASP A 34 5.86 28.02 13.01
CA ASP A 34 5.59 27.03 14.05
C ASP A 34 6.59 27.21 15.17
N THR A 35 6.17 27.94 16.21
CA THR A 35 6.88 28.08 17.48
C THR A 35 6.73 26.86 18.40
N THR A 36 6.26 25.75 17.91
CA THR A 36 6.36 24.48 18.61
C THR A 36 7.71 23.88 18.28
N GLY A 37 8.64 23.81 19.22
CA GLY A 37 10.02 23.37 19.08
C GLY A 37 10.25 22.01 18.35
N VAL A 38 9.69 21.92 17.17
CA VAL A 38 10.01 20.88 16.19
C VAL A 38 11.41 21.20 15.70
N ILE A 39 12.35 20.35 16.03
CA ILE A 39 13.68 20.32 15.45
C ILE A 39 13.47 20.27 13.94
N THR A 40 13.62 21.43 13.28
CA THR A 40 13.73 21.46 11.81
C THR A 40 14.93 20.60 11.47
N PRO A 41 14.78 19.48 10.76
CA PRO A 41 15.94 18.76 10.27
C PRO A 41 16.71 19.77 9.41
N THR A 42 17.96 20.04 9.77
CA THR A 42 18.89 20.78 8.91
C THR A 42 18.77 20.17 7.52
N ASP A 43 18.52 20.97 6.50
CA ASP A 43 18.34 20.56 5.11
C ASP A 43 19.64 19.94 4.53
N VAL A 44 20.05 18.85 5.08
CA VAL A 44 20.95 17.91 4.39
C VAL A 44 20.00 17.09 3.53
N PRO A 45 20.14 17.10 2.20
CA PRO A 45 19.37 16.21 1.36
C PRO A 45 19.68 14.77 1.79
N ALA A 46 18.80 14.22 2.63
CA ALA A 46 18.95 12.85 3.08
C ALA A 46 18.60 11.96 1.88
N THR A 47 19.60 11.32 1.32
CA THR A 47 19.39 10.27 0.32
C THR A 47 19.04 9.00 1.05
N PHE A 48 17.80 8.53 0.88
CA PHE A 48 17.34 7.28 1.45
C PHE A 48 17.42 6.19 0.39
N ASN A 49 18.00 5.05 0.76
CA ASN A 49 17.91 3.84 -0.05
C ASN A 49 16.73 3.01 0.45
N GLN A 50 15.88 2.57 -0.45
CA GLN A 50 14.83 1.62 -0.12
C GLN A 50 15.48 0.27 0.22
N VAL A 51 15.18 -0.25 1.40
CA VAL A 51 15.75 -1.53 1.88
C VAL A 51 14.69 -2.58 2.16
N GLN A 52 13.44 -2.15 2.35
CA GLN A 52 12.31 -3.02 2.63
C GLN A 52 10.99 -2.32 2.31
N ARG A 53 9.98 -3.09 1.95
CA ARG A 53 8.59 -2.66 1.80
C ARG A 53 7.66 -3.79 2.22
N LEU A 54 6.48 -3.43 2.67
CA LEU A 54 5.45 -4.36 3.10
C LEU A 54 4.08 -3.75 2.77
N GLY A 55 3.51 -4.11 1.65
CA GLY A 55 2.15 -3.75 1.27
C GLY A 55 1.14 -4.80 1.74
N ASN A 56 1.31 -6.03 1.26
CA ASN A 56 0.56 -7.20 1.68
C ASN A 56 1.41 -8.07 2.60
N PRO A 57 0.98 -8.31 3.86
CA PRO A 57 1.67 -9.23 4.75
C PRO A 57 1.84 -10.60 4.13
N LEU A 58 2.94 -11.26 4.47
CA LEU A 58 3.35 -12.58 4.02
C LEU A 58 3.86 -12.68 2.56
N VAL A 59 3.86 -11.60 1.78
CA VAL A 59 4.47 -11.67 0.44
C VAL A 59 5.96 -11.95 0.58
N SER A 60 6.72 -11.10 1.25
CA SER A 60 8.14 -11.35 1.47
C SER A 60 8.40 -12.42 2.53
N GLU A 61 7.59 -12.46 3.60
CA GLU A 61 7.87 -13.29 4.77
C GLU A 61 7.60 -14.78 4.54
N VAL A 62 6.62 -15.12 3.68
CA VAL A 62 6.18 -16.50 3.45
C VAL A 62 6.30 -16.91 1.99
N LEU A 63 5.80 -16.07 1.06
CA LEU A 63 5.65 -16.48 -0.34
C LEU A 63 6.93 -16.35 -1.16
N LEU A 64 7.89 -15.53 -0.71
CA LEU A 64 9.19 -15.39 -1.34
C LEU A 64 10.26 -16.13 -0.55
N LEU A 65 11.22 -16.74 -1.26
CA LEU A 65 12.37 -17.33 -0.62
C LEU A 65 13.32 -16.24 -0.10
N LYS A 66 14.02 -16.49 0.98
CA LYS A 66 14.93 -15.52 1.62
C LYS A 66 15.95 -14.89 0.65
N ARG A 67 16.39 -15.63 -0.37
CA ARG A 67 17.30 -15.10 -1.41
C ARG A 67 16.69 -13.95 -2.22
N ASP A 68 15.35 -13.89 -2.31
CA ASP A 68 14.61 -12.91 -3.12
C ASP A 68 14.21 -11.67 -2.31
N HIS A 69 14.32 -11.71 -0.95
CA HIS A 69 13.89 -10.62 -0.07
C HIS A 69 14.62 -9.30 -0.35
N GLY A 70 15.94 -9.34 -0.53
CA GLY A 70 16.73 -8.13 -0.82
C GLY A 70 16.33 -7.47 -2.13
N PHE A 71 16.07 -8.28 -3.16
CA PHE A 71 15.60 -7.78 -4.45
C PHE A 71 14.17 -7.23 -4.33
N HIS A 72 13.26 -7.96 -3.67
CA HIS A 72 11.91 -7.48 -3.42
C HIS A 72 11.90 -6.16 -2.63
N GLY A 73 12.67 -6.08 -1.54
CA GLY A 73 12.75 -4.88 -0.70
C GLY A 73 13.25 -3.63 -1.43
N SER A 74 14.15 -3.79 -2.40
CA SER A 74 14.78 -2.67 -3.13
C SER A 74 14.13 -2.37 -4.49
N SER A 75 13.29 -3.27 -5.02
CA SER A 75 12.61 -3.06 -6.31
C SER A 75 11.35 -2.20 -6.20
N ASN A 76 10.88 -1.68 -7.34
CA ASN A 76 9.63 -0.96 -7.39
C ASN A 76 8.43 -1.92 -7.43
N PRO A 77 7.31 -1.59 -6.78
CA PRO A 77 6.08 -2.39 -6.86
C PRO A 77 5.58 -2.61 -8.29
N SER A 78 5.83 -1.68 -9.22
CA SER A 78 5.48 -1.83 -10.63
C SER A 78 6.11 -3.05 -11.30
N ASP A 79 7.21 -3.54 -10.77
CA ASP A 79 7.98 -4.64 -11.35
C ASP A 79 7.60 -6.00 -10.74
N ASP A 80 6.79 -6.01 -9.67
CA ASP A 80 6.49 -7.20 -8.88
C ASP A 80 5.81 -8.30 -9.67
N VAL A 81 4.84 -7.95 -10.50
CA VAL A 81 4.09 -8.94 -11.29
C VAL A 81 5.06 -9.70 -12.21
N ALA A 82 5.98 -8.98 -12.85
CA ALA A 82 6.97 -9.60 -13.73
C ALA A 82 7.98 -10.46 -12.96
N ASN A 83 8.43 -9.97 -11.79
CA ASN A 83 9.53 -10.60 -11.06
C ASN A 83 9.07 -11.71 -10.12
N PHE A 84 7.90 -11.58 -9.49
CA PHE A 84 7.52 -12.43 -8.36
C PHE A 84 6.30 -13.32 -8.59
N THR A 85 5.57 -13.19 -9.71
CA THR A 85 4.45 -14.12 -10.00
C THR A 85 4.90 -15.58 -9.99
N VAL A 86 6.01 -15.89 -10.63
CA VAL A 86 6.51 -17.29 -10.69
C VAL A 86 7.00 -17.77 -9.32
N PRO A 87 7.82 -17.02 -8.56
CA PRO A 87 8.18 -17.38 -7.19
C PRO A 87 6.97 -17.62 -6.27
N VAL A 88 6.00 -16.72 -6.24
CA VAL A 88 4.79 -16.83 -5.41
C VAL A 88 3.98 -18.09 -5.77
N LYS A 89 3.70 -18.30 -7.05
CA LYS A 89 3.00 -19.52 -7.50
C LYS A 89 3.79 -20.77 -7.16
N GLY A 90 5.11 -20.74 -7.35
CA GLY A 90 6.00 -21.86 -7.05
C GLY A 90 6.01 -22.22 -5.57
N PHE A 91 5.94 -21.24 -4.67
CA PHE A 91 5.81 -21.49 -3.24
C PHE A 91 4.48 -22.18 -2.92
N ILE A 92 3.36 -21.64 -3.38
CA ILE A 92 2.03 -22.21 -3.12
C ILE A 92 1.94 -23.64 -3.70
N ALA A 93 2.53 -23.87 -4.86
CA ALA A 93 2.56 -25.18 -5.51
C ALA A 93 3.28 -26.27 -4.71
N GLN A 94 4.19 -25.91 -3.79
CA GLN A 94 4.82 -26.91 -2.89
C GLN A 94 3.82 -27.57 -1.95
N PHE A 95 2.77 -26.87 -1.57
CA PHE A 95 1.72 -27.34 -0.67
C PHE A 95 0.46 -27.77 -1.42
N ARG A 96 0.15 -27.10 -2.52
CA ARG A 96 -1.10 -27.26 -3.27
C ARG A 96 -0.85 -27.30 -4.79
N PRO A 97 -0.10 -28.33 -5.28
CA PRO A 97 0.34 -28.39 -6.69
C PRO A 97 -0.82 -28.44 -7.70
N ALA A 98 -1.96 -29.06 -7.36
CA ALA A 98 -3.11 -29.14 -8.25
C ALA A 98 -4.02 -27.90 -8.21
N ALA A 99 -3.87 -27.00 -7.23
CA ALA A 99 -4.68 -25.79 -7.08
C ALA A 99 -4.17 -24.63 -7.97
N THR A 100 -3.98 -24.86 -9.27
CA THR A 100 -3.36 -23.91 -10.20
C THR A 100 -4.17 -22.63 -10.39
N GLY A 101 -5.51 -22.72 -10.29
CA GLY A 101 -6.42 -21.58 -10.31
C GLY A 101 -6.18 -20.66 -9.11
N LEU A 102 -6.10 -21.24 -7.91
CA LEU A 102 -5.81 -20.50 -6.68
C LEU A 102 -4.42 -19.86 -6.72
N GLN A 103 -3.39 -20.58 -7.15
CA GLN A 103 -2.03 -20.06 -7.29
C GLN A 103 -2.02 -18.78 -8.16
N THR A 104 -2.78 -18.80 -9.26
CA THR A 104 -2.87 -17.66 -10.18
C THR A 104 -3.67 -16.50 -9.58
N ALA A 105 -4.79 -16.81 -8.93
CA ALA A 105 -5.64 -15.81 -8.29
C ALA A 105 -4.90 -15.09 -7.14
N LEU A 106 -4.22 -15.84 -6.28
CA LEU A 106 -3.45 -15.27 -5.16
C LEU A 106 -2.27 -14.43 -5.65
N ALA A 107 -1.51 -14.90 -6.64
CA ALA A 107 -0.44 -14.10 -7.22
C ALA A 107 -0.98 -12.78 -7.81
N GLY A 108 -2.12 -12.80 -8.52
CA GLY A 108 -2.74 -11.59 -9.07
C GLY A 108 -3.40 -10.68 -8.04
N THR A 109 -3.70 -11.19 -6.84
CA THR A 109 -4.28 -10.41 -5.75
C THR A 109 -3.21 -9.75 -4.87
N LEU A 110 -2.13 -10.48 -4.61
CA LEU A 110 -1.08 -10.07 -3.68
C LEU A 110 0.04 -9.28 -4.36
N LEU A 111 0.13 -9.36 -5.68
CA LEU A 111 1.08 -8.58 -6.47
C LEU A 111 0.37 -7.56 -7.38
N PRO A 112 0.87 -6.33 -7.52
CA PRO A 112 2.06 -5.81 -6.82
C PRO A 112 1.85 -5.73 -5.30
N ASP A 113 2.94 -5.90 -4.52
CA ASP A 113 2.94 -5.82 -3.07
C ASP A 113 2.68 -4.39 -2.59
N MET A 114 1.40 -4.01 -2.59
CA MET A 114 0.90 -2.68 -2.22
C MET A 114 -0.40 -2.79 -1.44
N LEU A 115 -0.62 -1.87 -0.52
CA LEU A 115 -1.92 -1.69 0.10
C LEU A 115 -2.88 -1.05 -0.91
N GLN A 116 -3.94 -1.75 -1.26
CA GLN A 116 -4.93 -1.30 -2.24
C GLN A 116 -6.20 -0.80 -1.56
N VAL A 117 -6.76 0.29 -2.10
CA VAL A 117 -8.06 0.84 -1.69
C VAL A 117 -8.90 1.22 -2.90
N GLN A 118 -10.22 0.97 -2.81
CA GLN A 118 -11.22 1.35 -3.82
C GLN A 118 -12.02 2.53 -3.28
N THR A 119 -11.62 3.74 -3.67
CA THR A 119 -12.19 4.99 -3.11
C THR A 119 -13.63 5.27 -3.56
N ASP A 120 -14.14 4.53 -4.55
CA ASP A 120 -15.53 4.54 -4.99
C ASP A 120 -16.44 3.60 -4.18
N GLN A 121 -15.87 2.86 -3.23
CA GLN A 121 -16.61 1.95 -2.34
C GLN A 121 -16.81 2.57 -0.96
N PRO A 122 -17.87 2.17 -0.22
CA PRO A 122 -18.12 2.65 1.14
C PRO A 122 -16.96 2.31 2.09
N GLN A 123 -16.46 3.30 2.81
CA GLN A 123 -15.41 3.10 3.84
C GLN A 123 -15.81 2.11 4.93
N THR A 124 -17.12 1.90 5.17
CA THR A 124 -17.63 0.91 6.11
C THR A 124 -17.24 -0.52 5.73
N THR A 125 -16.92 -0.76 4.45
CA THR A 125 -16.44 -2.05 3.94
C THR A 125 -14.91 -2.17 3.99
N ALA A 126 -14.20 -1.21 4.58
CA ALA A 126 -12.75 -1.27 4.75
C ALA A 126 -12.32 -2.52 5.52
N GLY A 127 -11.23 -3.12 5.12
CA GLY A 127 -10.64 -4.30 5.74
C GLY A 127 -9.65 -4.98 4.82
N TYR A 128 -8.73 -5.70 5.40
CA TYR A 128 -7.67 -6.35 4.65
C TYR A 128 -8.24 -7.34 3.62
N LEU A 129 -7.81 -7.22 2.38
CA LEU A 129 -8.31 -7.98 1.21
C LEU A 129 -9.81 -7.87 0.96
N SER A 130 -10.53 -6.94 1.61
CA SER A 130 -11.99 -6.85 1.45
C SER A 130 -12.42 -6.55 0.02
N TYR A 131 -11.58 -5.89 -0.79
CA TYR A 131 -11.82 -5.64 -2.22
C TYR A 131 -11.90 -6.92 -3.07
N VAL A 132 -11.31 -8.03 -2.58
CA VAL A 132 -11.34 -9.35 -3.26
C VAL A 132 -12.27 -10.31 -2.53
N LEU A 133 -12.16 -10.38 -1.19
CA LEU A 133 -12.86 -11.38 -0.37
C LEU A 133 -14.35 -11.10 -0.20
N SER A 134 -14.81 -9.90 -0.51
CA SER A 134 -16.24 -9.54 -0.47
C SER A 134 -17.10 -10.35 -1.46
N GLY A 135 -16.49 -11.22 -2.25
CA GLY A 135 -17.19 -12.03 -3.27
C GLY A 135 -17.72 -11.25 -4.47
N THR A 136 -17.73 -9.93 -4.39
CA THR A 136 -18.21 -9.02 -5.43
C THR A 136 -17.09 -8.19 -6.06
N GLY A 137 -15.86 -8.28 -5.55
CA GLY A 137 -14.75 -7.40 -5.92
C GLY A 137 -15.03 -5.92 -5.61
N LYS A 138 -15.94 -5.63 -4.65
CA LYS A 138 -16.44 -4.29 -4.37
C LYS A 138 -16.31 -3.93 -2.89
N GLY A 139 -15.23 -4.30 -2.26
CA GLY A 139 -14.88 -3.83 -0.93
C GLY A 139 -13.90 -2.66 -1.00
N TYR A 140 -13.92 -1.79 0.00
CA TYR A 140 -13.02 -0.62 0.06
C TYR A 140 -11.54 -1.02 0.05
N GLY A 141 -11.18 -2.20 0.57
CA GLY A 141 -9.80 -2.58 0.80
C GLY A 141 -9.21 -1.86 2.02
N GLY A 142 -7.93 -1.55 1.95
CA GLY A 142 -7.21 -0.98 3.09
C GLY A 142 -6.94 -2.00 4.19
N ARG A 143 -6.71 -1.50 5.41
CA ARG A 143 -6.37 -2.29 6.59
C ARG A 143 -6.89 -1.60 7.84
N LYS A 144 -7.67 -2.29 8.66
CA LYS A 144 -8.06 -1.81 9.99
C LYS A 144 -7.03 -2.25 11.02
N LEU A 145 -6.91 -1.52 12.12
CA LEU A 145 -6.05 -1.90 13.24
C LEU A 145 -6.43 -3.27 13.85
N ALA A 146 -7.72 -3.63 13.76
CA ALA A 146 -8.26 -4.88 14.26
C ALA A 146 -8.17 -6.04 13.26
N ASP A 147 -7.72 -5.82 12.02
CA ASP A 147 -7.61 -6.88 11.04
C ASP A 147 -6.46 -7.82 11.41
N ASP A 148 -6.77 -9.09 11.56
CA ASP A 148 -5.79 -10.16 11.71
C ASP A 148 -5.23 -10.53 10.33
N VAL A 149 -4.31 -9.70 9.85
CA VAL A 149 -3.82 -9.78 8.47
C VAL A 149 -3.02 -11.05 8.19
N VAL A 150 -2.38 -11.61 9.21
CA VAL A 150 -1.60 -12.85 9.08
C VAL A 150 -2.55 -14.01 8.91
N ASP A 151 -3.50 -14.18 9.81
CA ASP A 151 -4.48 -15.28 9.74
C ASP A 151 -5.35 -15.20 8.48
N ILE A 152 -5.76 -14.00 8.07
CA ILE A 152 -6.48 -13.81 6.81
C ILE A 152 -5.64 -14.29 5.62
N SER A 153 -4.37 -13.93 5.56
CA SER A 153 -3.46 -14.31 4.47
C SER A 153 -3.16 -15.81 4.47
N LEU A 154 -2.86 -16.38 5.64
CA LEU A 154 -2.63 -17.82 5.79
C LEU A 154 -3.87 -18.63 5.41
N THR A 155 -5.04 -18.18 5.87
CA THR A 155 -6.32 -18.79 5.50
C THR A 155 -6.56 -18.75 4.00
N ALA A 156 -6.31 -17.63 3.34
CA ALA A 156 -6.46 -17.50 1.89
C ALA A 156 -5.53 -18.45 1.12
N ILE A 157 -4.31 -18.64 1.61
CA ILE A 157 -3.29 -19.46 0.94
C ILE A 157 -3.53 -20.96 1.17
N PHE A 158 -3.80 -21.37 2.40
CA PHE A 158 -3.69 -22.77 2.80
C PHE A 158 -5.04 -23.46 3.08
N SER A 159 -6.11 -22.69 3.35
CA SER A 159 -7.40 -23.30 3.70
C SER A 159 -8.24 -23.67 2.47
N ASP A 160 -9.37 -24.33 2.75
CA ASP A 160 -10.41 -24.64 1.76
C ASP A 160 -11.38 -23.47 1.49
N LEU A 161 -11.16 -22.30 2.07
CA LEU A 161 -12.07 -21.15 1.95
C LEU A 161 -12.24 -20.67 0.50
N LEU A 162 -11.14 -20.53 -0.23
CA LEU A 162 -11.15 -20.04 -1.61
C LEU A 162 -11.13 -21.18 -2.63
N ASP A 163 -10.51 -22.29 -2.30
CA ASP A 163 -10.38 -23.48 -3.14
C ASP A 163 -10.16 -24.72 -2.26
N PRO A 164 -11.02 -25.74 -2.32
CA PRO A 164 -10.85 -26.96 -1.52
C PRO A 164 -9.72 -27.88 -2.03
N THR A 165 -9.18 -27.64 -3.24
CA THR A 165 -8.17 -28.50 -3.86
C THR A 165 -6.89 -28.53 -3.03
N GLN A 166 -6.60 -29.68 -2.44
CA GLN A 166 -5.40 -29.91 -1.61
C GLN A 166 -5.25 -28.90 -0.46
N ALA A 167 -6.37 -28.47 0.14
CA ALA A 167 -6.34 -27.61 1.32
C ALA A 167 -5.58 -28.29 2.46
N VAL A 168 -4.74 -27.53 3.15
CA VAL A 168 -3.87 -27.99 4.23
C VAL A 168 -4.57 -27.90 5.60
N CYS A 169 -5.45 -26.92 5.76
CA CYS A 169 -6.16 -26.62 7.01
C CYS A 169 -7.55 -26.05 6.75
N LYS A 170 -8.35 -25.92 7.79
CA LYS A 170 -9.60 -25.15 7.78
C LYS A 170 -9.29 -23.67 8.06
N PRO A 171 -10.18 -22.73 7.65
CA PRO A 171 -10.00 -21.31 7.94
C PRO A 171 -9.73 -21.05 9.43
N PHE A 172 -8.71 -20.25 9.71
CA PHE A 172 -8.31 -19.83 11.05
C PHE A 172 -7.97 -20.96 12.02
N THR A 173 -7.43 -22.08 11.51
CA THR A 173 -7.00 -23.22 12.34
C THR A 173 -5.54 -23.60 12.09
N LEU A 174 -4.92 -24.20 13.12
CA LEU A 174 -3.63 -24.88 12.97
C LEU A 174 -3.75 -26.06 12.00
N PRO A 175 -2.66 -26.45 11.32
CA PRO A 175 -1.28 -25.96 11.59
C PRO A 175 -0.86 -24.71 10.82
N LEU A 176 -1.51 -24.31 9.73
CA LEU A 176 -1.00 -23.29 8.81
C LEU A 176 -1.99 -22.17 8.48
N CYS A 177 -3.21 -22.20 9.01
CA CYS A 177 -4.22 -21.18 8.73
C CYS A 177 -4.40 -20.15 9.87
N THR A 178 -3.49 -20.14 10.83
CA THR A 178 -3.37 -19.15 11.90
C THR A 178 -1.93 -19.12 12.38
N ASP A 179 -1.46 -17.95 12.81
CA ASP A 179 -0.19 -17.80 13.54
C ASP A 179 -0.37 -18.04 15.05
N ASN A 180 -1.60 -18.31 15.48
CA ASN A 180 -1.97 -18.53 16.88
C ASN A 180 -1.70 -17.32 17.80
N VAL A 181 -1.67 -16.12 17.24
CA VAL A 181 -1.56 -14.86 17.97
C VAL A 181 -2.95 -14.22 18.02
N PRO A 182 -3.55 -14.05 19.20
CA PRO A 182 -4.91 -13.50 19.29
C PRO A 182 -4.91 -12.03 18.87
N SER A 183 -5.98 -11.61 18.18
CA SER A 183 -6.20 -10.22 17.82
C SER A 183 -6.13 -9.31 19.06
N HIS A 184 -5.47 -8.17 18.92
CA HIS A 184 -5.42 -7.14 19.96
C HIS A 184 -6.69 -6.30 19.92
N GLY A 185 -7.35 -6.14 21.07
CA GLY A 185 -8.50 -5.26 21.25
C GLY A 185 -8.10 -3.93 21.91
N GLY A 186 -9.12 -3.11 22.21
CA GLY A 186 -8.95 -1.89 23.01
C GLY A 186 -8.45 -0.67 22.25
N PHE A 187 -8.58 -0.67 20.92
CA PHE A 187 -8.25 0.49 20.08
C PHE A 187 -9.09 1.72 20.46
N SER A 188 -8.46 2.90 20.42
CA SER A 188 -9.12 4.18 20.66
C SER A 188 -9.98 4.57 19.43
N THR A 189 -11.06 5.32 19.69
CA THR A 189 -11.84 5.98 18.63
C THR A 189 -11.27 7.33 18.22
N THR A 190 -10.25 7.83 18.95
CA THR A 190 -9.56 9.08 18.69
C THR A 190 -8.10 8.83 18.35
N PHE A 191 -7.49 9.74 17.55
CA PHE A 191 -6.07 9.68 17.21
C PHE A 191 -5.22 9.59 18.51
N PRO A 192 -4.19 8.73 18.57
CA PRO A 192 -3.58 7.93 17.49
C PRO A 192 -4.26 6.58 17.20
N TYR A 193 -5.43 6.31 17.70
CA TYR A 193 -6.24 5.10 17.50
C TYR A 193 -5.65 3.80 18.05
N LEU A 194 -4.41 3.82 18.47
CA LEU A 194 -3.70 2.65 19.00
C LEU A 194 -4.21 2.28 20.40
N ALA A 195 -4.15 0.99 20.71
CA ALA A 195 -4.35 0.52 22.07
C ALA A 195 -3.25 1.08 23.00
N PRO A 196 -3.52 1.25 24.30
CA PRO A 196 -2.48 1.56 25.28
C PRO A 196 -1.34 0.54 25.23
N ALA A 197 -0.11 1.01 25.46
CA ALA A 197 1.02 0.11 25.62
C ALA A 197 0.77 -0.85 26.79
N LYS A 198 1.14 -2.11 26.61
CA LYS A 198 1.05 -3.16 27.64
C LYS A 198 2.33 -3.24 28.43
#